data_27e1a1c1c83b81bf535a2db2c88ee300
#
_entry.id   27e1a1c1c83b81bf535a2db2c88ee300
#
_cell.length_a   1.000
_cell.length_b   1.000
_cell.length_c   1.000
_cell.angle_alpha   90.00
_cell.angle_beta   90.00
_cell.angle_gamma   90.00
#
_symmetry.space_group_name_H-M   'P 1'
#
loop_
_entity.id
_entity.type
_entity.pdbx_description
1 polymer ?
#
loop_
_entity_poly.entity_id
_entity_poly.type
_entity_poly.pdbx_seq_one_letter_code
_entity_poly.pdbx_strand_id
1 'polypeptide(L)'
;MRQTDRQDKMIQSVAGIVKRCMQQSPSVREMIRAVYLFGSILDGNRFKSGSDIDLAFLLENSEYATDPLTASYDAYHISTRVSFETGRRTDVVILNAASLETAYQVITTGELLYEKDAADRLEYEIALKGMYFDFKPFLDELRSGKPVHP
;
A
#
# COMPACT_ATOMS: atom_id res chain seq x y z
N MET A 1 -3.79 11.39 26.63
CA MET A 1 -3.25 11.46 25.25
C MET A 1 -4.40 11.47 24.27
N ARG A 2 -4.42 12.42 23.38
CA ARG A 2 -5.47 12.51 22.35
C ARG A 2 -5.36 11.35 21.40
N GLN A 3 -6.49 10.95 20.81
CA GLN A 3 -6.53 9.89 19.80
C GLN A 3 -5.61 10.20 18.60
N THR A 4 -5.57 11.48 18.19
CA THR A 4 -4.68 11.96 17.12
C THR A 4 -3.20 11.71 17.45
N ASP A 5 -2.80 11.97 18.69
CA ASP A 5 -1.42 11.75 19.12
C ASP A 5 -1.05 10.27 19.09
N ARG A 6 -1.97 9.40 19.50
CA ARG A 6 -1.76 7.93 19.43
C ARG A 6 -1.65 7.46 17.98
N GLN A 7 -2.50 7.99 17.12
CA GLN A 7 -2.49 7.71 15.69
C GLN A 7 -1.15 8.12 15.07
N ASP A 8 -0.71 9.35 15.33
CA ASP A 8 0.55 9.86 14.79
C ASP A 8 1.74 9.04 15.27
N LYS A 9 1.76 8.65 16.56
CA LYS A 9 2.81 7.78 17.09
C LYS A 9 2.81 6.42 16.43
N MET A 10 1.63 5.85 16.17
CA MET A 10 1.52 4.56 15.48
C MET A 10 2.04 4.67 14.05
N ILE A 11 1.66 5.71 13.32
CA ILE A 11 2.13 5.96 11.96
C ILE A 11 3.66 6.09 11.95
N GLN A 12 4.23 6.86 12.87
CA GLN A 12 5.68 7.02 12.98
C GLN A 12 6.38 5.71 13.34
N SER A 13 5.77 4.90 14.21
CA SER A 13 6.30 3.60 14.58
C SER A 13 6.35 2.67 13.37
N VAL A 14 5.26 2.58 12.62
CA VAL A 14 5.19 1.77 11.40
C VAL A 14 6.22 2.25 10.37
N ALA A 15 6.30 3.55 10.15
CA ALA A 15 7.25 4.12 9.20
C ALA A 15 8.70 3.79 9.58
N GLY A 16 9.03 3.87 10.88
CA GLY A 16 10.35 3.52 11.38
C GLY A 16 10.69 2.05 11.20
N ILE A 17 9.73 1.16 11.43
CA ILE A 17 9.91 -0.29 11.24
C ILE A 17 10.17 -0.60 9.77
N VAL A 18 9.36 -0.05 8.88
CA VAL A 18 9.51 -0.25 7.42
C VAL A 18 10.90 0.26 6.98
N LYS A 19 11.28 1.44 7.42
CA LYS A 19 12.57 2.03 7.06
C LYS A 19 13.74 1.16 7.50
N ARG A 20 13.70 0.63 8.72
CA ARG A 20 14.75 -0.27 9.22
C ARG A 20 14.82 -1.55 8.38
N CYS A 21 13.67 -2.13 8.05
CA CYS A 21 13.64 -3.32 7.20
C CYS A 21 14.24 -3.05 5.82
N MET A 22 13.93 -1.89 5.23
CA MET A 22 14.48 -1.51 3.92
C MET A 22 15.99 -1.31 3.96
N GLN A 23 16.55 -0.92 5.10
CA GLN A 23 17.99 -0.70 5.25
C GLN A 23 18.80 -1.98 5.49
N GLN A 24 18.14 -3.09 5.85
CA GLN A 24 18.81 -4.33 6.26
C GLN A 24 19.43 -5.11 5.09
N SER A 25 18.87 -4.99 3.88
CA SER A 25 19.32 -5.83 2.76
C SER A 25 19.19 -5.10 1.43
N PRO A 26 20.25 -5.12 0.58
CA PRO A 26 20.14 -4.59 -0.77
C PRO A 26 19.09 -5.31 -1.62
N SER A 27 18.88 -6.61 -1.42
CA SER A 27 17.89 -7.36 -2.20
C SER A 27 16.46 -6.89 -1.92
N VAL A 28 16.15 -6.52 -0.69
CA VAL A 28 14.86 -5.93 -0.34
C VAL A 28 14.65 -4.61 -1.07
N ARG A 29 15.68 -3.74 -1.08
CA ARG A 29 15.62 -2.45 -1.78
C ARG A 29 15.50 -2.62 -3.30
N GLU A 30 16.04 -3.68 -3.87
CA GLU A 30 15.90 -3.95 -5.29
C GLU A 30 14.49 -4.43 -5.64
N MET A 31 13.86 -5.20 -4.77
CA MET A 31 12.54 -5.77 -5.01
C MET A 31 11.41 -4.78 -4.79
N ILE A 32 11.49 -3.94 -3.77
CA ILE A 32 10.40 -3.06 -3.35
C ILE A 32 10.62 -1.65 -3.92
N ARG A 33 9.69 -1.20 -4.76
CA ARG A 33 9.74 0.13 -5.39
C ARG A 33 9.11 1.20 -4.49
N ALA A 34 8.05 0.86 -3.77
CA ALA A 34 7.37 1.79 -2.85
C ALA A 34 6.57 1.03 -1.80
N VAL A 35 6.37 1.66 -0.64
CA VAL A 35 5.52 1.16 0.43
C VAL A 35 4.59 2.28 0.87
N TYR A 36 3.30 1.96 0.97
CA TYR A 36 2.26 2.89 1.42
C TYR A 36 1.55 2.34 2.64
N LEU A 37 1.17 3.24 3.52
CA LEU A 37 0.26 2.97 4.63
C LEU A 37 -1.11 3.51 4.24
N PHE A 38 -2.18 2.73 4.46
CA PHE A 38 -3.51 3.17 4.09
C PHE A 38 -4.56 2.62 5.06
N GLY A 39 -5.81 2.94 4.82
CA GLY A 39 -6.92 2.41 5.59
C GLY A 39 -7.22 3.17 6.87
N SER A 40 -7.82 2.49 7.83
CA SER A 40 -8.37 3.11 9.04
C SER A 40 -7.33 3.80 9.92
N ILE A 41 -6.07 3.40 9.85
CA ILE A 41 -4.99 4.04 10.63
C ILE A 41 -4.86 5.53 10.29
N LEU A 42 -5.20 5.92 9.05
CA LEU A 42 -5.13 7.31 8.60
C LEU A 42 -6.38 8.10 8.93
N ASP A 43 -7.43 7.45 9.43
CA ASP A 43 -8.69 8.08 9.83
C ASP A 43 -8.84 7.98 11.35
N GLY A 44 -8.63 9.09 12.05
CA GLY A 44 -8.67 9.15 13.51
C GLY A 44 -9.99 8.68 14.10
N ASN A 45 -11.11 8.81 13.38
CA ASN A 45 -12.42 8.37 13.86
C ASN A 45 -12.64 6.87 13.71
N ARG A 46 -11.97 6.24 12.74
CA ARG A 46 -12.11 4.81 12.44
C ARG A 46 -11.04 3.96 13.10
N PHE A 47 -9.90 4.56 13.46
CA PHE A 47 -8.77 3.82 14.03
C PHE A 47 -9.00 3.55 15.51
N LYS A 48 -9.14 2.28 15.87
CA LYS A 48 -9.42 1.80 17.21
C LYS A 48 -8.34 0.83 17.67
N SER A 49 -8.37 0.43 18.94
CA SER A 49 -7.38 -0.47 19.52
C SER A 49 -7.29 -1.84 18.82
N GLY A 50 -8.39 -2.29 18.19
CA GLY A 50 -8.41 -3.55 17.44
C GLY A 50 -8.24 -3.39 15.94
N SER A 51 -8.00 -2.16 15.44
CA SER A 51 -7.88 -1.93 14.00
C SER A 51 -6.61 -2.53 13.44
N ASP A 52 -6.69 -3.09 12.22
CA ASP A 52 -5.54 -3.62 11.51
C ASP A 52 -4.71 -2.48 10.90
N ILE A 53 -3.46 -2.79 10.62
CA ILE A 53 -2.56 -1.90 9.87
C ILE A 53 -2.53 -2.40 8.44
N ASP A 54 -2.88 -1.53 7.49
CA ASP A 54 -2.93 -1.87 6.08
C ASP A 54 -1.70 -1.32 5.37
N LEU A 55 -0.89 -2.22 4.79
CA LEU A 55 0.32 -1.87 4.04
C LEU A 55 0.15 -2.28 2.58
N ALA A 56 0.56 -1.39 1.69
CA ALA A 56 0.57 -1.67 0.25
C ALA A 56 2.00 -1.58 -0.27
N PHE A 57 2.39 -2.56 -1.08
CA PHE A 57 3.74 -2.67 -1.63
C PHE A 57 3.68 -2.65 -3.15
N LEU A 58 4.49 -1.79 -3.74
CA LEU A 58 4.75 -1.81 -5.18
C LEU A 58 6.06 -2.53 -5.41
N LEU A 59 6.01 -3.66 -6.12
CA LEU A 59 7.17 -4.52 -6.37
C LEU A 59 7.69 -4.31 -7.79
N GLU A 60 8.93 -4.75 -8.04
CA GLU A 60 9.49 -4.76 -9.37
C GLU A 60 8.63 -5.62 -10.31
N ASN A 61 8.20 -5.03 -11.44
CA ASN A 61 7.24 -5.66 -12.33
C ASN A 61 7.73 -6.97 -12.93
N SER A 62 8.97 -7.00 -13.41
CA SER A 62 9.55 -8.18 -14.03
C SER A 62 9.69 -9.34 -13.06
N GLU A 63 10.13 -9.06 -11.83
CA GLU A 63 10.29 -10.07 -10.79
C GLU A 63 8.94 -10.62 -10.36
N TYR A 64 7.95 -9.75 -10.19
CA TYR A 64 6.60 -10.16 -9.82
C TYR A 64 5.95 -11.00 -10.92
N ALA A 65 6.11 -10.61 -12.17
CA ALA A 65 5.55 -11.35 -13.31
C ALA A 65 6.16 -12.75 -13.45
N THR A 66 7.45 -12.89 -13.11
CA THR A 66 8.18 -14.16 -13.23
C THR A 66 7.82 -15.12 -12.10
N ASP A 67 7.83 -14.64 -10.85
CA ASP A 67 7.54 -15.47 -9.68
C ASP A 67 6.88 -14.59 -8.59
N PRO A 68 5.54 -14.50 -8.60
CA PRO A 68 4.83 -13.64 -7.64
C PRO A 68 5.08 -14.00 -6.17
N LEU A 69 5.19 -15.28 -5.84
CA LEU A 69 5.40 -15.71 -4.46
C LEU A 69 6.76 -15.26 -3.93
N THR A 70 7.81 -15.54 -4.69
CA THR A 70 9.16 -15.13 -4.31
C THR A 70 9.28 -13.61 -4.26
N ALA A 71 8.72 -12.92 -5.25
CA ALA A 71 8.75 -11.46 -5.29
C ALA A 71 8.03 -10.82 -4.10
N SER A 72 6.99 -11.47 -3.56
CA SER A 72 6.19 -10.97 -2.45
C SER A 72 6.78 -11.30 -1.07
N TYR A 73 7.81 -12.14 -1.00
CA TYR A 73 8.35 -12.63 0.26
C TYR A 73 8.74 -11.49 1.20
N ASP A 74 9.49 -10.52 0.69
CA ASP A 74 9.97 -9.40 1.51
C ASP A 74 8.82 -8.53 2.02
N ALA A 75 7.78 -8.32 1.21
CA ALA A 75 6.61 -7.57 1.61
C ALA A 75 5.91 -8.23 2.81
N TYR A 76 5.70 -9.54 2.75
CA TYR A 76 5.10 -10.28 3.86
C TYR A 76 6.01 -10.33 5.07
N HIS A 77 7.32 -10.42 4.88
CA HIS A 77 8.27 -10.39 5.98
C HIS A 77 8.23 -9.05 6.72
N ILE A 78 8.20 -7.94 5.98
CA ILE A 78 8.08 -6.60 6.56
C ILE A 78 6.76 -6.47 7.33
N SER A 79 5.67 -6.94 6.75
CA SER A 79 4.36 -6.94 7.39
C SER A 79 4.37 -7.72 8.70
N THR A 80 5.00 -8.89 8.72
CA THR A 80 5.16 -9.69 9.95
C THR A 80 5.95 -8.93 11.01
N ARG A 81 7.00 -8.23 10.61
CA ARG A 81 7.79 -7.40 11.53
C ARG A 81 6.95 -6.27 12.13
N VAL A 82 6.16 -5.59 11.30
CA VAL A 82 5.26 -4.53 11.75
C VAL A 82 4.24 -5.11 12.74
N SER A 83 3.65 -6.24 12.43
CA SER A 83 2.69 -6.90 13.30
C SER A 83 3.31 -7.26 14.65
N PHE A 84 4.50 -7.84 14.63
CA PHE A 84 5.20 -8.25 15.85
C PHE A 84 5.55 -7.05 16.73
N GLU A 85 6.08 -5.97 16.16
CA GLU A 85 6.55 -4.82 16.94
C GLU A 85 5.41 -3.91 17.42
N THR A 86 4.28 -3.87 16.68
CA THR A 86 3.14 -3.02 17.07
C THR A 86 2.10 -3.77 17.89
N GLY A 87 2.13 -5.11 17.89
CA GLY A 87 1.09 -5.92 18.51
C GLY A 87 -0.23 -5.90 17.76
N ARG A 88 -0.25 -5.43 16.51
CA ARG A 88 -1.45 -5.34 15.68
C ARG A 88 -1.34 -6.24 14.47
N ARG A 89 -2.48 -6.73 14.01
CA ARG A 89 -2.53 -7.45 12.73
C ARG A 89 -2.21 -6.49 11.59
N THR A 90 -1.54 -7.02 10.58
CA THR A 90 -1.25 -6.27 9.35
C THR A 90 -1.88 -6.98 8.17
N ASP A 91 -2.47 -6.21 7.27
CA ASP A 91 -2.95 -6.69 5.98
C ASP A 91 -2.03 -6.17 4.89
N VAL A 92 -1.72 -7.03 3.93
CA VAL A 92 -0.82 -6.71 2.83
C VAL A 92 -1.60 -6.64 1.53
N VAL A 93 -1.38 -5.56 0.79
CA VAL A 93 -1.84 -5.43 -0.59
C VAL A 93 -0.61 -5.33 -1.48
N ILE A 94 -0.54 -6.16 -2.50
CA ILE A 94 0.49 -6.06 -3.54
C ILE A 94 -0.12 -5.25 -4.70
N LEU A 95 0.37 -4.04 -4.89
CA LEU A 95 -0.19 -3.11 -5.88
C LEU A 95 -0.12 -3.65 -7.31
N ASN A 96 0.89 -4.47 -7.60
CA ASN A 96 1.04 -5.11 -8.92
C ASN A 96 -0.14 -6.02 -9.28
N ALA A 97 -0.86 -6.53 -8.28
CA ALA A 97 -1.99 -7.43 -8.47
C ALA A 97 -3.32 -6.84 -7.99
N ALA A 98 -3.31 -5.67 -7.40
CA ALA A 98 -4.52 -5.05 -6.85
C ALA A 98 -5.47 -4.60 -7.95
N SER A 99 -6.77 -4.52 -7.61
CA SER A 99 -7.74 -3.91 -8.49
C SER A 99 -7.39 -2.43 -8.73
N LEU A 100 -7.82 -1.90 -9.85
CA LEU A 100 -7.60 -0.50 -10.19
C LEU A 100 -8.16 0.44 -9.12
N GLU A 101 -9.34 0.12 -8.59
CA GLU A 101 -9.96 0.91 -7.52
C GLU A 101 -9.15 0.90 -6.24
N THR A 102 -8.68 -0.28 -5.81
CA THR A 102 -7.88 -0.41 -4.60
C THR A 102 -6.56 0.34 -4.75
N ALA A 103 -5.87 0.16 -5.87
CA ALA A 103 -4.60 0.83 -6.11
C ALA A 103 -4.78 2.34 -6.15
N TYR A 104 -5.83 2.84 -6.82
CA TYR A 104 -6.14 4.27 -6.86
C TYR A 104 -6.40 4.82 -5.46
N GLN A 105 -7.18 4.11 -4.64
CA GLN A 105 -7.45 4.52 -3.27
C GLN A 105 -6.15 4.62 -2.45
N VAL A 106 -5.28 3.64 -2.59
CA VAL A 106 -4.00 3.63 -1.87
C VAL A 106 -3.15 4.86 -2.21
N ILE A 107 -2.96 5.14 -3.51
CA ILE A 107 -2.06 6.23 -3.91
C ILE A 107 -2.65 7.62 -3.67
N THR A 108 -3.98 7.74 -3.59
CA THR A 108 -4.64 9.04 -3.38
C THR A 108 -4.90 9.36 -1.92
N THR A 109 -5.21 8.36 -1.09
CA THR A 109 -5.53 8.55 0.32
C THR A 109 -4.48 8.01 1.27
N GLY A 110 -3.57 7.15 0.79
CA GLY A 110 -2.53 6.55 1.59
C GLY A 110 -1.37 7.51 1.86
N GLU A 111 -0.52 7.09 2.79
CA GLU A 111 0.71 7.79 3.13
C GLU A 111 1.91 7.00 2.64
N LEU A 112 2.79 7.65 1.88
CA LEU A 112 4.00 7.03 1.37
C LEU A 112 5.00 6.87 2.52
N LEU A 113 5.41 5.63 2.78
CA LEU A 113 6.39 5.33 3.82
C LEU A 113 7.81 5.17 3.26
N TYR A 114 7.91 4.70 2.02
CA TYR A 114 9.19 4.44 1.38
C TYR A 114 9.04 4.50 -0.13
N GLU A 115 10.05 5.06 -0.79
CA GLU A 115 10.20 4.99 -2.24
C GLU A 115 11.67 4.72 -2.58
N LYS A 116 11.89 3.85 -3.54
CA LYS A 116 13.23 3.56 -4.05
C LYS A 116 13.74 4.71 -4.92
N ASP A 117 12.85 5.25 -5.78
CA ASP A 117 13.12 6.33 -6.71
C ASP A 117 11.83 7.15 -6.87
N ALA A 118 11.91 8.43 -6.55
CA ALA A 118 10.76 9.32 -6.61
C ALA A 118 10.19 9.44 -8.03
N ALA A 119 11.03 9.52 -9.04
CA ALA A 119 10.58 9.63 -10.43
C ALA A 119 9.84 8.37 -10.87
N ASP A 120 10.34 7.20 -10.50
CA ASP A 120 9.69 5.91 -10.79
C ASP A 120 8.34 5.80 -10.11
N ARG A 121 8.26 6.17 -8.83
CA ARG A 121 7.01 6.14 -8.08
C ARG A 121 5.99 7.11 -8.68
N LEU A 122 6.39 8.33 -9.01
CA LEU A 122 5.51 9.32 -9.63
C LEU A 122 4.99 8.85 -11.00
N GLU A 123 5.83 8.24 -11.80
CA GLU A 123 5.44 7.67 -13.08
C GLU A 123 4.36 6.60 -12.92
N TYR A 124 4.53 5.71 -11.94
CA TYR A 124 3.53 4.71 -11.60
C TYR A 124 2.19 5.36 -11.22
N GLU A 125 2.22 6.35 -10.32
CA GLU A 125 1.01 7.01 -9.84
C GLU A 125 0.28 7.75 -10.95
N ILE A 126 1.02 8.44 -11.83
CA ILE A 126 0.44 9.16 -12.98
C ILE A 126 -0.25 8.17 -13.92
N ALA A 127 0.42 7.08 -14.26
CA ALA A 127 -0.14 6.06 -15.15
C ALA A 127 -1.40 5.44 -14.53
N LEU A 128 -1.37 5.13 -13.25
CA LEU A 128 -2.51 4.55 -12.53
C LEU A 128 -3.71 5.50 -12.50
N LYS A 129 -3.47 6.77 -12.20
CA LYS A 129 -4.53 7.79 -12.21
C LYS A 129 -5.17 7.93 -13.59
N GLY A 130 -4.34 7.92 -14.64
CA GLY A 130 -4.85 7.96 -16.02
C GLY A 130 -5.76 6.78 -16.33
N MET A 131 -5.32 5.57 -16.00
CA MET A 131 -6.13 4.37 -16.17
C MET A 131 -7.44 4.43 -15.38
N TYR A 132 -7.38 4.89 -14.14
CA TYR A 132 -8.56 5.00 -13.29
C TYR A 132 -9.60 5.95 -13.89
N PHE A 133 -9.19 7.13 -14.35
CA PHE A 133 -10.11 8.09 -14.95
C PHE A 133 -10.69 7.61 -16.27
N ASP A 134 -9.93 6.84 -17.04
CA ASP A 134 -10.43 6.26 -18.28
C ASP A 134 -11.49 5.18 -18.02
N PHE A 135 -11.34 4.40 -16.97
CA PHE A 135 -12.24 3.31 -16.63
C PHE A 135 -13.36 3.69 -15.67
N LYS A 136 -13.29 4.85 -15.03
CA LYS A 136 -14.27 5.26 -14.02
C LYS A 136 -15.71 5.24 -14.49
N PRO A 137 -16.06 5.78 -15.68
CA PRO A 137 -17.45 5.71 -16.17
C PRO A 137 -17.97 4.29 -16.28
N PHE A 138 -17.12 3.36 -16.75
CA PHE A 138 -17.45 1.94 -16.87
C PHE A 138 -17.69 1.31 -15.49
N LEU A 139 -16.82 1.60 -14.52
CA LEU A 139 -16.97 1.11 -13.15
C LEU A 139 -18.25 1.62 -12.49
N ASP A 140 -18.57 2.89 -12.70
CA ASP A 140 -19.80 3.49 -12.17
C ASP A 140 -21.05 2.82 -12.76
N GLU A 141 -21.04 2.48 -14.05
CA GLU A 141 -22.14 1.75 -14.68
C GLU A 141 -22.31 0.36 -14.10
N LEU A 142 -21.22 -0.37 -13.88
CA LEU A 142 -21.26 -1.70 -13.25
C LEU A 142 -21.87 -1.64 -11.85
N ARG A 143 -21.50 -0.65 -11.06
CA ARG A 143 -22.03 -0.48 -9.71
C ARG A 143 -23.50 -0.12 -9.67
N SER A 144 -23.97 0.65 -10.65
CA SER A 144 -25.37 1.05 -10.72
C SER A 144 -26.28 -0.07 -11.20
N GLY A 145 -25.73 -1.18 -11.66
CA GLY A 145 -26.49 -2.29 -12.25
C GLY A 145 -27.07 -2.00 -13.60
N LYS A 146 -26.69 -0.89 -14.24
CA LYS A 146 -27.13 -0.54 -15.58
C LYS A 146 -26.29 -1.28 -16.62
N PRO A 147 -26.88 -1.65 -17.77
CA PRO A 147 -26.11 -2.27 -18.84
C PRO A 147 -24.99 -1.33 -19.31
N VAL A 148 -23.81 -1.91 -19.55
CA VAL A 148 -22.71 -1.19 -20.18
C VAL A 148 -23.06 -1.02 -21.65
N HIS A 149 -23.06 0.21 -22.14
CA HIS A 149 -23.35 0.47 -23.54
C HIS A 149 -22.21 0.04 -24.43
N PRO A 150 -22.52 -0.59 -25.60
CA PRO A 150 -21.50 -0.94 -26.56
C PRO A 150 -20.80 0.28 -27.15
#